data_cd200e2b8013958717a6e708b9e1e42b
#
_entry.id   cd200e2b8013958717a6e708b9e1e42b
#
_cell.length_a   1.000
_cell.length_b   1.000
_cell.length_c   1.000
_cell.angle_alpha   90.00
_cell.angle_beta   90.00
_cell.angle_gamma   90.00
#
_symmetry.space_group_name_H-M   'P 1'
#
loop_
_entity.id
_entity.type
_entity.pdbx_description
1 polymer ?
#
loop_
_entity_poly.entity_id
_entity_poly.type
_entity_poly.pdbx_seq_one_letter_code
_entity_poly.pdbx_strand_id
1 'polypeptide(L)'
;MSFSSEPVVIVKDTKIFQEDSIVLSDVNFEVSKSEFVYLIGKTGSGKSSLLKTLYGDLALIEGDITVAGYSLKNLKRKDIPFLRRKIGIIFQDFQLLYDRSVSENLTFVMKATGWKDSAKIKSKIAEVLMRVGLGASSNKMPHQLSGGEQQRIVIARALTGE
;
A
#
# COMPACT_ATOMS: atom_id res chain seq x y z
N MET A 1 -3.80 17.02 -27.30
CA MET A 1 -4.87 16.20 -26.67
C MET A 1 -4.48 16.03 -25.21
N SER A 2 -5.14 16.72 -24.31
CA SER A 2 -4.92 16.59 -22.86
C SER A 2 -5.58 15.28 -22.42
N PHE A 3 -4.81 14.25 -22.14
CA PHE A 3 -5.30 13.08 -21.42
C PHE A 3 -5.51 13.51 -19.98
N SER A 4 -6.70 13.95 -19.65
CA SER A 4 -7.14 14.13 -18.27
C SER A 4 -7.27 12.71 -17.67
N SER A 5 -6.17 12.18 -17.14
CA SER A 5 -6.24 10.95 -16.38
C SER A 5 -6.98 11.26 -15.07
N GLU A 6 -8.04 10.49 -14.78
CA GLU A 6 -8.78 10.65 -13.52
C GLU A 6 -7.83 10.53 -12.33
N PRO A 7 -7.88 11.47 -11.37
CA PRO A 7 -7.05 11.41 -10.18
C PRO A 7 -7.41 10.17 -9.33
N VAL A 8 -6.39 9.45 -8.90
CA VAL A 8 -6.53 8.28 -8.01
C VAL A 8 -6.37 8.63 -6.54
N VAL A 9 -5.72 9.77 -6.26
CA VAL A 9 -5.65 10.38 -4.93
C VAL A 9 -6.00 11.85 -5.06
N ILE A 10 -6.89 12.33 -4.20
CA ILE A 10 -7.25 13.74 -4.09
C ILE A 10 -7.20 14.12 -2.62
N VAL A 11 -6.47 15.17 -2.29
CA VAL A 11 -6.37 15.73 -0.94
C VAL A 11 -6.70 17.21 -1.02
N LYS A 12 -7.69 17.67 -0.25
CA LYS A 12 -8.18 19.06 -0.26
C LYS A 12 -8.34 19.58 1.17
N ASP A 13 -7.78 20.76 1.41
CA ASP A 13 -7.92 21.53 2.64
C ASP A 13 -7.75 20.69 3.90
N THR A 14 -6.76 19.79 3.87
CA THR A 14 -6.63 18.72 4.84
C THR A 14 -5.63 19.09 5.93
N LYS A 15 -6.01 18.80 7.17
CA LYS A 15 -5.09 18.75 8.31
C LYS A 15 -4.86 17.31 8.72
N ILE A 16 -3.60 16.97 8.96
CA ILE A 16 -3.21 15.65 9.44
C ILE A 16 -2.86 15.76 10.93
N PHE A 17 -3.49 14.90 11.70
CA PHE A 17 -3.31 14.83 13.14
C PHE A 17 -2.52 13.56 13.51
N GLN A 18 -1.73 13.68 14.55
CA GLN A 18 -1.16 12.54 15.26
C GLN A 18 -1.50 12.73 16.74
N GLU A 19 -2.32 11.84 17.29
CA GLU A 19 -3.00 12.07 18.56
C GLU A 19 -3.76 13.40 18.52
N ASP A 20 -3.53 14.31 19.44
CA ASP A 20 -4.19 15.63 19.51
C ASP A 20 -3.40 16.76 18.84
N SER A 21 -2.27 16.43 18.19
CA SER A 21 -1.39 17.44 17.59
C SER A 21 -1.53 17.49 16.07
N ILE A 22 -1.64 18.70 15.51
CA ILE A 22 -1.59 18.94 14.07
C ILE A 22 -0.12 18.77 13.62
N VAL A 23 0.13 17.83 12.72
CA VAL A 23 1.47 17.60 12.15
C VAL A 23 1.60 18.15 10.74
N LEU A 24 0.49 18.31 10.01
CA LEU A 24 0.43 18.99 8.71
C LEU A 24 -0.87 19.80 8.62
N SER A 25 -0.80 20.99 8.04
CA SER A 25 -1.94 21.86 7.74
C SER A 25 -1.94 22.23 6.26
N ASP A 26 -3.11 22.61 5.77
CA ASP A 26 -3.33 23.12 4.40
C ASP A 26 -2.77 22.19 3.30
N VAL A 27 -2.92 20.87 3.50
CA VAL A 27 -2.44 19.88 2.53
C VAL A 27 -3.40 19.81 1.36
N ASN A 28 -2.87 20.14 0.17
CA ASN A 28 -3.62 20.12 -1.08
C ASN A 28 -2.77 19.52 -2.18
N PHE A 29 -3.19 18.39 -2.77
CA PHE A 29 -2.57 17.79 -3.95
C PHE A 29 -3.49 16.75 -4.59
N GLU A 30 -3.18 16.41 -5.83
CA GLU A 30 -3.81 15.33 -6.56
C GLU A 30 -2.74 14.43 -7.16
N VAL A 31 -3.03 13.14 -7.28
CA VAL A 31 -2.19 12.16 -7.99
C VAL A 31 -3.05 11.49 -9.04
N SER A 32 -2.63 11.60 -10.29
CA SER A 32 -3.31 11.01 -11.43
C SER A 32 -2.89 9.55 -11.66
N LYS A 33 -3.70 8.81 -12.42
CA LYS A 33 -3.35 7.46 -12.83
C LYS A 33 -2.04 7.46 -13.62
N SER A 34 -1.16 6.50 -13.33
CA SER A 34 0.18 6.35 -13.93
C SER A 34 1.17 7.47 -13.61
N GLU A 35 0.85 8.32 -12.65
CA GLU A 35 1.76 9.35 -12.16
C GLU A 35 2.68 8.77 -11.09
N PHE A 36 3.91 9.30 -11.00
CA PHE A 36 4.88 8.98 -9.97
C PHE A 36 5.20 10.23 -9.15
N VAL A 37 4.90 10.21 -7.85
CA VAL A 37 5.03 11.36 -6.97
C VAL A 37 6.00 11.07 -5.83
N TYR A 38 6.95 11.98 -5.60
CA TYR A 38 7.82 11.96 -4.43
C TYR A 38 7.26 12.82 -3.30
N LEU A 39 7.11 12.24 -2.11
CA LEU A 39 6.82 12.97 -0.89
C LEU A 39 8.13 13.23 -0.15
N ILE A 40 8.63 14.47 -0.22
CA ILE A 40 9.92 14.88 0.34
C ILE A 40 9.73 15.81 1.54
N GLY A 41 10.68 15.80 2.45
CA GLY A 41 10.71 16.67 3.64
C GLY A 41 11.61 16.10 4.74
N LYS A 42 11.89 16.90 5.74
CA LYS A 42 12.74 16.53 6.91
C LYS A 42 12.11 15.35 7.68
N THR A 43 12.94 14.62 8.42
CA THR A 43 12.45 13.61 9.38
C THR A 43 11.53 14.29 10.40
N GLY A 44 10.41 13.67 10.74
CA GLY A 44 9.40 14.24 11.63
C GLY A 44 8.44 15.25 11.01
N SER A 45 8.54 15.55 9.71
CA SER A 45 7.67 16.52 9.03
C SER A 45 6.26 16.01 8.67
N GLY A 46 5.80 14.89 9.23
CA GLY A 46 4.43 14.39 9.02
C GLY A 46 4.22 13.52 7.78
N LYS A 47 5.25 13.21 6.97
CA LYS A 47 5.13 12.37 5.76
C LYS A 47 4.49 11.01 6.04
N SER A 48 4.98 10.33 7.08
CA SER A 48 4.44 9.02 7.47
C SER A 48 3.00 9.12 7.99
N SER A 49 2.64 10.21 8.67
CA SER A 49 1.28 10.46 9.15
C SER A 49 0.33 10.71 7.98
N LEU A 50 0.76 11.47 6.97
CA LEU A 50 -0.01 11.63 5.74
C LEU A 50 -0.24 10.28 5.05
N LEU A 51 0.81 9.49 4.82
CA LEU A 51 0.66 8.15 4.21
C LEU A 51 -0.28 7.26 5.04
N LYS A 52 -0.14 7.25 6.37
CA LYS A 52 -1.02 6.49 7.28
C LYS A 52 -2.48 6.92 7.16
N THR A 53 -2.74 8.20 6.97
CA THR A 53 -4.10 8.70 6.70
C THR A 53 -4.60 8.19 5.35
N LEU A 54 -3.79 8.24 4.29
CA LEU A 54 -4.20 7.79 2.95
C LEU A 54 -4.62 6.31 2.89
N TYR A 55 -4.02 5.44 3.71
CA TYR A 55 -4.45 4.03 3.76
C TYR A 55 -5.33 3.68 4.98
N GLY A 56 -5.84 4.69 5.68
CA GLY A 56 -6.82 4.53 6.76
C GLY A 56 -6.25 3.91 8.05
N ASP A 57 -4.98 4.14 8.36
CA ASP A 57 -4.37 3.79 9.65
C ASP A 57 -4.54 4.93 10.67
N LEU A 58 -4.44 6.17 10.20
CA LEU A 58 -4.86 7.35 10.94
C LEU A 58 -6.21 7.83 10.40
N ALA A 59 -7.10 8.24 11.30
CA ALA A 59 -8.39 8.80 10.91
C ALA A 59 -8.22 10.19 10.29
N LEU A 60 -8.97 10.48 9.23
CA LEU A 60 -9.13 11.82 8.72
C LEU A 60 -10.10 12.59 9.63
N ILE A 61 -9.62 13.66 10.25
CA ILE A 61 -10.40 14.50 11.17
C ILE A 61 -10.92 15.74 10.45
N GLU A 62 -10.07 16.40 9.65
CA GLU A 62 -10.38 17.67 8.99
C GLU A 62 -9.92 17.68 7.53
N GLY A 63 -10.76 18.18 6.63
CA GLY A 63 -10.51 18.25 5.19
C GLY A 63 -11.21 17.12 4.42
N ASP A 64 -10.84 16.96 3.17
CA ASP A 64 -11.38 15.96 2.27
C ASP A 64 -10.27 15.18 1.57
N ILE A 65 -10.30 13.86 1.72
CA ILE A 65 -9.38 12.94 1.04
C ILE A 65 -10.20 11.87 0.32
N THR A 66 -9.87 11.65 -0.94
CA THR A 66 -10.35 10.53 -1.74
C THR A 66 -9.17 9.70 -2.23
N VAL A 67 -9.20 8.39 -2.02
CA VAL A 67 -8.17 7.43 -2.47
C VAL A 67 -8.85 6.26 -3.17
N ALA A 68 -8.47 6.00 -4.42
CA ALA A 68 -9.02 4.92 -5.24
C ALA A 68 -10.56 4.87 -5.23
N GLY A 69 -11.20 6.05 -5.25
CA GLY A 69 -12.65 6.22 -5.22
C GLY A 69 -13.32 6.15 -3.84
N TYR A 70 -12.55 5.94 -2.77
CA TYR A 70 -13.06 5.96 -1.38
C TYR A 70 -12.87 7.33 -0.74
N SER A 71 -13.96 7.96 -0.28
CA SER A 71 -13.88 9.16 0.57
C SER A 71 -13.48 8.74 1.99
N LEU A 72 -12.35 9.26 2.47
CA LEU A 72 -11.84 8.92 3.82
C LEU A 72 -12.62 9.62 4.92
N LYS A 73 -13.26 10.75 4.65
CA LYS A 73 -14.10 11.50 5.59
C LYS A 73 -15.27 10.65 6.12
N ASN A 74 -15.82 9.79 5.28
CA ASN A 74 -16.96 8.94 5.59
C ASN A 74 -16.58 7.47 5.75
N LEU A 75 -15.29 7.15 5.75
CA LEU A 75 -14.79 5.77 5.76
C LEU A 75 -15.02 5.14 7.14
N LYS A 76 -15.91 4.15 7.19
CA LYS A 76 -16.14 3.39 8.41
C LYS A 76 -15.02 2.37 8.61
N ARG A 77 -14.72 2.03 9.85
CA ARG A 77 -13.66 1.06 10.19
C ARG A 77 -13.83 -0.28 9.46
N LYS A 78 -15.05 -0.74 9.22
CA LYS A 78 -15.36 -1.95 8.46
C LYS A 78 -15.01 -1.85 6.96
N ASP A 79 -14.87 -0.64 6.41
CA ASP A 79 -14.63 -0.40 4.99
C ASP A 79 -13.13 -0.24 4.69
N ILE A 80 -12.29 0.00 5.71
CA ILE A 80 -10.82 0.12 5.58
C ILE A 80 -10.19 -1.09 4.85
N PRO A 81 -10.56 -2.35 5.12
CA PRO A 81 -10.02 -3.49 4.39
C PRO A 81 -10.30 -3.43 2.88
N PHE A 82 -11.42 -2.86 2.46
CA PHE A 82 -11.77 -2.71 1.04
C PHE A 82 -10.93 -1.61 0.36
N LEU A 83 -10.69 -0.49 1.05
CA LEU A 83 -9.73 0.53 0.59
C LEU A 83 -8.34 -0.10 0.42
N ARG A 84 -7.83 -0.79 1.46
CA ARG A 84 -6.48 -1.38 1.44
C ARG A 84 -6.29 -2.46 0.37
N ARG A 85 -7.37 -3.10 -0.09
CA ARG A 85 -7.35 -4.03 -1.24
C ARG A 85 -7.13 -3.33 -2.58
N LYS A 86 -7.43 -2.02 -2.68
CA LYS A 86 -7.27 -1.22 -3.89
C LYS A 86 -5.90 -0.55 -3.98
N ILE A 87 -5.11 -0.61 -2.92
CA ILE A 87 -3.80 0.02 -2.85
C ILE A 87 -2.73 -1.00 -2.42
N GLY A 88 -1.60 -0.98 -3.10
CA GLY A 88 -0.42 -1.74 -2.70
C GLY A 88 0.42 -0.93 -1.72
N ILE A 89 0.59 -1.43 -0.49
CA ILE A 89 1.36 -0.74 0.54
C ILE A 89 2.69 -1.47 0.75
N ILE A 90 3.79 -0.72 0.69
CA ILE A 90 5.14 -1.19 0.99
C ILE A 90 5.59 -0.53 2.28
N PHE A 91 5.74 -1.34 3.34
CA PHE A 91 6.21 -0.86 4.64
C PHE A 91 7.74 -0.87 4.71
N GLN A 92 8.30 0.08 5.46
CA GLN A 92 9.75 0.23 5.61
C GLN A 92 10.39 -0.96 6.34
N ASP A 93 9.69 -1.57 7.28
CA ASP A 93 10.09 -2.71 8.11
C ASP A 93 9.74 -4.08 7.51
N PHE A 94 9.46 -4.13 6.20
CA PHE A 94 9.09 -5.28 5.39
C PHE A 94 7.80 -5.99 5.83
N GLN A 95 7.54 -6.18 7.12
CA GLN A 95 6.38 -6.88 7.69
C GLN A 95 6.14 -8.25 7.01
N LEU A 96 7.19 -9.02 6.83
CA LEU A 96 7.11 -10.40 6.37
C LEU A 96 6.80 -11.33 7.54
N LEU A 97 6.02 -12.37 7.29
CA LEU A 97 5.76 -13.45 8.24
C LEU A 97 6.96 -14.39 8.22
N TYR A 98 7.77 -14.35 9.28
CA TYR A 98 9.06 -15.07 9.35
C TYR A 98 8.90 -16.57 9.59
N ASP A 99 7.72 -17.01 10.01
CA ASP A 99 7.32 -18.42 10.19
C ASP A 99 6.80 -19.07 8.91
N ARG A 100 6.83 -18.34 7.78
CA ARG A 100 6.26 -18.77 6.49
C ARG A 100 7.22 -18.51 5.35
N SER A 101 7.17 -19.40 4.35
CA SER A 101 7.90 -19.23 3.09
C SER A 101 7.44 -17.98 2.31
N VAL A 102 8.21 -17.59 1.31
CA VAL A 102 7.84 -16.50 0.38
C VAL A 102 6.47 -16.74 -0.25
N SER A 103 6.24 -17.94 -0.77
CA SER A 103 4.96 -18.31 -1.37
C SER A 103 3.80 -18.23 -0.39
N GLU A 104 4.00 -18.66 0.86
CA GLU A 104 2.97 -18.58 1.89
C GLU A 104 2.70 -17.12 2.34
N ASN A 105 3.72 -16.27 2.40
CA ASN A 105 3.57 -14.83 2.64
C ASN A 105 2.66 -14.19 1.59
N LEU A 106 2.90 -14.46 0.31
CA LEU A 106 2.08 -13.93 -0.80
C LEU A 106 0.68 -14.53 -0.80
N THR A 107 0.57 -15.86 -0.59
CA THR A 107 -0.72 -16.57 -0.47
C THR A 107 -1.58 -16.00 0.63
N PHE A 108 -0.99 -15.67 1.78
CA PHE A 108 -1.70 -15.12 2.94
C PHE A 108 -2.41 -13.81 2.56
N VAL A 109 -1.70 -12.88 1.92
CA VAL A 109 -2.26 -11.60 1.51
C VAL A 109 -3.32 -11.77 0.42
N MET A 110 -3.07 -12.62 -0.58
CA MET A 110 -4.04 -12.89 -1.65
C MET A 110 -5.35 -13.46 -1.09
N LYS A 111 -5.29 -14.43 -0.18
CA LYS A 111 -6.49 -14.97 0.49
C LYS A 111 -7.19 -13.90 1.32
N ALA A 112 -6.46 -13.08 2.07
CA ALA A 112 -7.03 -11.98 2.85
C ALA A 112 -7.71 -10.92 1.97
N THR A 113 -7.25 -10.76 0.71
CA THR A 113 -7.86 -9.85 -0.26
C THR A 113 -8.97 -10.49 -1.11
N GLY A 114 -9.34 -11.76 -0.82
CA GLY A 114 -10.52 -12.41 -1.39
C GLY A 114 -10.25 -13.41 -2.51
N TRP A 115 -8.99 -13.72 -2.81
CA TRP A 115 -8.65 -14.78 -3.77
C TRP A 115 -9.01 -16.15 -3.20
N LYS A 116 -9.75 -16.95 -3.98
CA LYS A 116 -10.24 -18.27 -3.56
C LYS A 116 -9.66 -19.41 -4.39
N ASP A 117 -9.30 -19.16 -5.64
CA ASP A 117 -8.80 -20.17 -6.59
C ASP A 117 -7.31 -20.40 -6.35
N SER A 118 -6.96 -21.58 -5.87
CA SER A 118 -5.58 -21.97 -5.57
C SER A 118 -4.68 -22.02 -6.82
N ALA A 119 -5.21 -22.38 -7.98
CA ALA A 119 -4.44 -22.41 -9.22
C ALA A 119 -4.10 -21.00 -9.69
N LYS A 120 -5.06 -20.08 -9.63
CA LYS A 120 -4.84 -18.66 -9.94
C LYS A 120 -3.87 -18.00 -8.97
N ILE A 121 -3.98 -18.30 -7.66
CA ILE A 121 -3.02 -17.82 -6.65
C ILE A 121 -1.61 -18.27 -7.01
N LYS A 122 -1.42 -19.56 -7.29
CA LYS A 122 -0.09 -20.12 -7.64
C LYS A 122 0.48 -19.47 -8.90
N SER A 123 -0.34 -19.28 -9.92
CA SER A 123 0.05 -18.62 -11.17
C SER A 123 0.46 -17.16 -10.94
N LYS A 124 -0.33 -16.40 -10.17
CA LYS A 124 -0.02 -14.99 -9.85
C LYS A 124 1.24 -14.87 -9.02
N ILE A 125 1.47 -15.75 -8.06
CA ILE A 125 2.72 -15.78 -7.27
C ILE A 125 3.93 -15.99 -8.18
N ALA A 126 3.87 -16.97 -9.10
CA ALA A 126 4.96 -17.20 -10.04
C ALA A 126 5.23 -15.95 -10.91
N GLU A 127 4.18 -15.32 -11.45
CA GLU A 127 4.26 -14.09 -12.23
C GLU A 127 4.96 -12.97 -11.45
N VAL A 128 4.47 -12.62 -10.25
CA VAL A 128 5.01 -11.48 -9.49
C VAL A 128 6.44 -11.75 -9.01
N LEU A 129 6.78 -12.98 -8.65
CA LEU A 129 8.14 -13.35 -8.28
C LEU A 129 9.11 -13.25 -9.47
N MET A 130 8.68 -13.61 -10.67
CA MET A 130 9.47 -13.39 -11.88
C MET A 130 9.67 -11.91 -12.16
N ARG A 131 8.63 -11.08 -12.03
CA ARG A 131 8.70 -9.61 -12.23
C ARG A 131 9.74 -8.93 -11.32
N VAL A 132 9.93 -9.45 -10.10
CA VAL A 132 10.93 -8.91 -9.14
C VAL A 132 12.27 -9.65 -9.18
N GLY A 133 12.46 -10.59 -10.11
CA GLY A 133 13.72 -11.34 -10.28
C GLY A 133 13.97 -12.39 -9.20
N LEU A 134 12.92 -12.95 -8.58
CA LEU A 134 12.98 -13.93 -7.49
C LEU A 134 12.20 -15.22 -7.77
N GLY A 135 12.05 -15.60 -9.04
CA GLY A 135 11.26 -16.78 -9.45
C GLY A 135 11.66 -18.10 -8.75
N ALA A 136 12.95 -18.27 -8.46
CA ALA A 136 13.45 -19.45 -7.75
C ALA A 136 13.31 -19.40 -6.21
N SER A 137 12.79 -18.31 -5.65
CA SER A 137 12.77 -18.06 -4.20
C SER A 137 11.45 -18.44 -3.51
N SER A 138 10.51 -19.02 -4.24
CA SER A 138 9.15 -19.33 -3.75
C SER A 138 9.11 -20.09 -2.43
N ASN A 139 10.00 -21.07 -2.26
CA ASN A 139 10.06 -21.95 -1.09
C ASN A 139 11.04 -21.46 0.00
N LYS A 140 11.78 -20.37 -0.24
CA LYS A 140 12.70 -19.83 0.76
C LYS A 140 11.92 -19.17 1.90
N MET A 141 12.51 -19.24 3.09
CA MET A 141 12.05 -18.49 4.26
C MET A 141 12.62 -17.06 4.22
N PRO A 142 11.97 -16.05 4.82
CA PRO A 142 12.48 -14.69 4.84
C PRO A 142 13.91 -14.55 5.37
N HIS A 143 14.29 -15.32 6.40
CA HIS A 143 15.64 -15.31 6.96
C HIS A 143 16.73 -15.85 6.03
N GLN A 144 16.35 -16.55 4.95
CA GLN A 144 17.26 -17.05 3.92
C GLN A 144 17.49 -16.05 2.79
N LEU A 145 16.86 -14.87 2.88
CA LEU A 145 16.91 -13.82 1.89
C LEU A 145 17.75 -12.64 2.42
N SER A 146 18.54 -12.03 1.53
CA SER A 146 19.16 -10.75 1.82
C SER A 146 18.11 -9.65 2.00
N GLY A 147 18.46 -8.54 2.67
CA GLY A 147 17.54 -7.40 2.86
C GLY A 147 16.96 -6.87 1.54
N GLY A 148 17.78 -6.80 0.49
CA GLY A 148 17.31 -6.39 -0.85
C GLY A 148 16.35 -7.40 -1.48
N GLU A 149 16.53 -8.71 -1.25
CA GLU A 149 15.57 -9.73 -1.69
C GLU A 149 14.28 -9.65 -0.89
N GLN A 150 14.34 -9.45 0.43
CA GLN A 150 13.15 -9.23 1.27
C GLN A 150 12.35 -8.01 0.79
N GLN A 151 13.04 -6.90 0.47
CA GLN A 151 12.38 -5.72 -0.10
C GLN A 151 11.67 -6.04 -1.42
N ARG A 152 12.30 -6.80 -2.32
CA ARG A 152 11.65 -7.23 -3.57
C ARG A 152 10.45 -8.15 -3.33
N ILE A 153 10.46 -9.00 -2.29
CA ILE A 153 9.26 -9.79 -1.91
C ILE A 153 8.13 -8.87 -1.44
N VAL A 154 8.41 -7.81 -0.70
CA VAL A 154 7.38 -6.84 -0.28
C VAL A 154 6.79 -6.11 -1.49
N ILE A 155 7.62 -5.79 -2.49
CA ILE A 155 7.14 -5.24 -3.78
C ILE A 155 6.27 -6.27 -4.50
N ALA A 156 6.69 -7.53 -4.60
CA ALA A 156 5.87 -8.60 -5.19
C ALA A 156 4.53 -8.73 -4.47
N ARG A 157 4.50 -8.63 -3.14
CA ARG A 157 3.28 -8.63 -2.33
C ARG A 157 2.33 -7.48 -2.70
N ALA A 158 2.84 -6.28 -2.92
CA ALA A 158 2.03 -5.15 -3.36
C ALA A 158 1.42 -5.38 -4.76
N LEU A 159 2.14 -6.06 -5.66
CA LEU A 159 1.69 -6.41 -7.01
C LEU A 159 0.64 -7.54 -7.06
N THR A 160 0.38 -8.25 -5.96
CA THR A 160 -0.67 -9.28 -5.93
C THR A 160 -2.09 -8.70 -5.88
N GLY A 161 -2.25 -7.41 -5.62
CA GLY A 161 -3.54 -6.71 -5.59
C GLY A 161 -4.05 -6.28 -6.97
N GLU A 162 -3.27 -6.47 -8.02
CA GLU A 162 -3.64 -6.13 -9.41
C GLU A 162 -4.54 -7.17 -10.08
#